data_90f48bce63984d2fc8a7899398c88246
#
_entry.id   90f48bce63984d2fc8a7899398c88246
#
_cell.length_a   1.000
_cell.length_b   1.000
_cell.length_c   1.000
_cell.angle_alpha   90.00
_cell.angle_beta   90.00
_cell.angle_gamma   90.00
#
_symmetry.space_group_name_H-M   'P 1'
#
loop_
_entity.id
_entity.type
_entity.pdbx_description
1 polymer ?
#
loop_
_entity_poly.entity_id
_entity_poly.type
_entity_poly.pdbx_seq_one_letter_code
_entity_poly.pdbx_strand_id
1 'polypeptide(L)'
;MIFRERKQLNRNFIIIGAVVLVIGLAVAIGVTLVDEPLDGNLPEGETTITGQGLPEFAGENDDNVARGLEAPIFSGPNENSEIVTLEKDGNAKVLLFLAHWCGFCQKEVPVMQEYIDVVGVPQGVEIIAVATSIDRSRDNYPPHDWLEREGWSETQIYDTDRDIG
;
A
#
# COMPACT_ATOMS: atom_id res chain seq x y z
N MET A 1 -29.38 32.11 -57.74
CA MET A 1 -28.04 31.65 -57.28
C MET A 1 -27.81 31.77 -55.71
N ILE A 2 -28.49 32.69 -55.07
CA ILE A 2 -28.32 33.04 -53.65
C ILE A 2 -28.86 31.96 -52.64
N PHE A 3 -29.90 31.22 -53.03
CA PHE A 3 -30.53 30.22 -52.17
C PHE A 3 -29.68 28.93 -51.94
N ARG A 4 -28.76 28.64 -52.86
CA ARG A 4 -27.92 27.44 -52.80
C ARG A 4 -26.73 27.63 -51.84
N GLU A 5 -26.23 28.84 -51.73
CA GLU A 5 -25.11 29.18 -50.82
C GLU A 5 -25.52 29.17 -49.36
N ARG A 6 -26.72 29.67 -49.00
CA ARG A 6 -27.21 29.66 -47.61
C ARG A 6 -27.39 28.25 -47.06
N LYS A 7 -27.81 27.32 -47.92
CA LYS A 7 -27.99 25.91 -47.50
C LYS A 7 -26.64 25.18 -47.28
N GLN A 8 -25.62 25.58 -48.04
CA GLN A 8 -24.28 25.05 -47.92
C GLN A 8 -23.59 25.58 -46.65
N LEU A 9 -23.76 26.89 -46.39
CA LEU A 9 -23.22 27.54 -45.19
C LEU A 9 -23.78 26.93 -43.89
N ASN A 10 -25.10 26.74 -43.80
CA ASN A 10 -25.75 26.12 -42.65
C ASN A 10 -25.29 24.68 -42.42
N ARG A 11 -25.08 23.90 -43.49
CA ARG A 11 -24.61 22.51 -43.40
C ARG A 11 -23.17 22.43 -42.86
N ASN A 12 -22.31 23.35 -43.27
CA ASN A 12 -20.94 23.41 -42.81
C ASN A 12 -20.87 23.85 -41.35
N PHE A 13 -21.70 24.79 -40.90
CA PHE A 13 -21.79 25.19 -39.49
C PHE A 13 -22.31 24.06 -38.59
N ILE A 14 -23.26 23.27 -39.05
CA ILE A 14 -23.77 22.10 -38.31
C ILE A 14 -22.69 21.01 -38.21
N ILE A 15 -21.95 20.76 -39.31
CA ILE A 15 -20.84 19.77 -39.28
C ILE A 15 -19.71 20.23 -38.35
N ILE A 16 -19.31 21.51 -38.44
CA ILE A 16 -18.27 22.05 -37.54
C ILE A 16 -18.73 21.98 -36.08
N GLY A 17 -19.97 22.35 -35.77
CA GLY A 17 -20.53 22.25 -34.42
C GLY A 17 -20.56 20.83 -33.91
N ALA A 18 -20.94 19.84 -34.73
CA ALA A 18 -20.93 18.44 -34.37
C ALA A 18 -19.49 17.90 -34.11
N VAL A 19 -18.53 18.28 -34.95
CA VAL A 19 -17.12 17.89 -34.79
C VAL A 19 -16.54 18.49 -33.53
N VAL A 20 -16.80 19.76 -33.24
CA VAL A 20 -16.32 20.39 -31.99
C VAL A 20 -16.94 19.74 -30.75
N LEU A 21 -18.22 19.36 -30.83
CA LEU A 21 -18.91 18.70 -29.72
C LEU A 21 -18.38 17.27 -29.49
N VAL A 22 -18.07 16.53 -30.55
CA VAL A 22 -17.47 15.20 -30.46
C VAL A 22 -16.04 15.27 -29.91
N ILE A 23 -15.25 16.24 -30.38
CA ILE A 23 -13.88 16.44 -29.86
C ILE A 23 -13.93 16.91 -28.40
N GLY A 24 -14.83 17.82 -28.03
CA GLY A 24 -15.03 18.28 -26.68
C GLY A 24 -15.45 17.16 -25.74
N LEU A 25 -16.34 16.27 -26.18
CA LEU A 25 -16.77 15.09 -25.41
C LEU A 25 -15.63 14.07 -25.28
N ALA A 26 -14.86 13.84 -26.35
CA ALA A 26 -13.72 12.93 -26.30
C ALA A 26 -12.60 13.44 -25.36
N VAL A 27 -12.34 14.74 -25.32
CA VAL A 27 -11.40 15.37 -24.40
C VAL A 27 -11.93 15.27 -22.96
N ALA A 28 -13.22 15.52 -22.73
CA ALA A 28 -13.80 15.41 -21.39
C ALA A 28 -13.77 13.96 -20.86
N ILE A 29 -14.05 12.97 -21.71
CA ILE A 29 -13.94 11.55 -21.35
C ILE A 29 -12.47 11.15 -21.19
N GLY A 30 -11.56 11.65 -22.04
CA GLY A 30 -10.12 11.39 -21.93
C GLY A 30 -9.53 11.94 -20.63
N VAL A 31 -9.95 13.13 -20.21
CA VAL A 31 -9.50 13.74 -18.94
C VAL A 31 -10.03 12.97 -17.71
N THR A 32 -11.23 12.38 -17.80
CA THR A 32 -11.76 11.56 -16.70
C THR A 32 -11.22 10.12 -16.67
N LEU A 33 -10.54 9.68 -17.75
CA LEU A 33 -9.92 8.34 -17.83
C LEU A 33 -8.39 8.36 -17.62
N VAL A 34 -7.79 9.52 -17.37
CA VAL A 34 -6.32 9.68 -17.26
C VAL A 34 -5.90 10.29 -15.92
N ASP A 35 -6.66 10.12 -14.87
CA ASP A 35 -6.17 10.49 -13.54
C ASP A 35 -6.60 9.46 -12.47
N GLU A 36 -6.19 8.21 -12.66
CA GLU A 36 -5.60 7.50 -11.55
C GLU A 36 -4.09 7.80 -11.66
N PRO A 37 -3.51 8.55 -10.74
CA PRO A 37 -2.06 8.61 -10.66
C PRO A 37 -1.60 7.17 -10.42
N LEU A 38 -0.67 6.68 -11.25
CA LEU A 38 0.14 5.49 -10.97
C LEU A 38 1.09 5.75 -9.76
N ASP A 39 0.75 6.72 -8.96
CA ASP A 39 1.35 7.03 -7.69
C ASP A 39 0.62 6.14 -6.69
N GLY A 40 1.15 4.94 -6.48
CA GLY A 40 0.65 4.05 -5.44
C GLY A 40 0.61 4.82 -4.13
N ASN A 41 -0.56 5.39 -3.83
CA ASN A 41 -0.76 6.11 -2.59
C ASN A 41 -0.57 5.11 -1.45
N LEU A 42 0.24 5.47 -0.47
CA LEU A 42 0.28 4.72 0.78
C LEU A 42 -1.12 4.69 1.39
N PRO A 43 -1.47 3.63 2.12
CA PRO A 43 -2.69 3.60 2.90
C PRO A 43 -2.81 4.83 3.79
N GLU A 44 -4.01 5.38 3.89
CA GLU A 44 -4.29 6.52 4.77
C GLU A 44 -4.46 6.04 6.22
N GLY A 45 -3.86 6.75 7.16
CA GLY A 45 -3.94 6.46 8.58
C GLY A 45 -2.65 6.80 9.30
N GLU A 46 -2.75 7.01 10.59
CA GLU A 46 -1.61 7.26 11.46
C GLU A 46 -1.17 5.97 12.13
N THR A 47 0.15 5.81 12.28
CA THR A 47 0.73 4.75 13.10
C THR A 47 0.84 5.25 14.53
N THR A 48 0.42 4.44 15.48
CA THR A 48 0.50 4.80 16.91
C THR A 48 1.11 3.68 17.73
N ILE A 49 1.95 4.06 18.70
CA ILE A 49 2.53 3.16 19.68
C ILE A 49 2.04 3.61 21.06
N THR A 50 1.42 2.70 21.80
CA THR A 50 0.90 2.99 23.14
C THR A 50 1.46 2.00 24.14
N GLY A 51 1.93 2.51 25.27
CA GLY A 51 2.54 1.70 26.32
C GLY A 51 4.02 2.04 26.54
N GLN A 52 4.72 1.19 27.28
CA GLN A 52 6.13 1.38 27.53
C GLN A 52 6.94 0.74 26.39
N GLY A 53 7.87 1.51 25.81
CA GLY A 53 8.81 0.98 24.83
C GLY A 53 9.67 -0.14 25.41
N LEU A 54 10.02 -1.09 24.55
CA LEU A 54 10.97 -2.15 24.92
C LEU A 54 12.40 -1.59 24.96
N PRO A 55 13.30 -2.18 25.75
CA PRO A 55 14.72 -1.85 25.69
C PRO A 55 15.27 -2.06 24.28
N GLU A 56 16.20 -1.19 23.87
CA GLU A 56 16.90 -1.33 22.62
C GLU A 56 17.74 -2.61 22.58
N PHE A 57 17.73 -3.29 21.44
CA PHE A 57 18.55 -4.48 21.21
C PHE A 57 20.03 -4.11 21.04
N ALA A 58 20.89 -4.58 21.93
CA ALA A 58 22.30 -4.21 21.94
C ALA A 58 23.21 -5.18 21.14
N GLY A 59 22.63 -6.12 20.38
CA GLY A 59 23.36 -7.02 19.51
C GLY A 59 23.39 -8.49 19.99
N GLU A 60 24.14 -9.35 19.28
CA GLU A 60 24.13 -10.82 19.47
C GLU A 60 24.53 -11.29 20.88
N ASN A 61 25.24 -10.47 21.64
CA ASN A 61 25.64 -10.78 23.03
C ASN A 61 24.67 -10.24 24.08
N ASP A 62 23.53 -9.67 23.64
CA ASP A 62 22.49 -9.22 24.54
C ASP A 62 21.72 -10.43 25.08
N ASP A 63 21.53 -10.49 26.39
CA ASP A 63 20.68 -11.48 27.06
C ASP A 63 19.19 -11.33 26.72
N ASN A 64 18.87 -10.51 25.68
CA ASN A 64 17.54 -10.15 25.25
C ASN A 64 16.69 -9.66 26.45
N VAL A 65 17.08 -8.52 26.97
CA VAL A 65 16.46 -7.87 28.15
C VAL A 65 14.97 -7.53 27.92
N ALA A 66 14.49 -7.54 26.68
CA ALA A 66 13.08 -7.37 26.34
C ALA A 66 12.26 -8.65 26.57
N ARG A 67 12.91 -9.82 26.72
CA ARG A 67 12.20 -11.09 26.90
C ARG A 67 11.39 -11.10 28.20
N GLY A 68 10.09 -11.39 28.05
CA GLY A 68 9.14 -11.44 29.17
C GLY A 68 8.57 -10.08 29.57
N LEU A 69 9.01 -9.00 28.94
CA LEU A 69 8.34 -7.71 29.07
C LEU A 69 7.07 -7.67 28.23
N GLU A 70 6.13 -6.83 28.64
CA GLU A 70 4.91 -6.58 27.87
C GLU A 70 5.26 -5.73 26.66
N ALA A 71 4.85 -6.21 25.47
CA ALA A 71 5.01 -5.45 24.23
C ALA A 71 4.06 -4.25 24.23
N PRO A 72 4.46 -3.09 23.67
CA PRO A 72 3.55 -1.98 23.48
C PRO A 72 2.43 -2.37 22.51
N ILE A 73 1.28 -1.72 22.64
CA ILE A 73 0.20 -1.79 21.67
C ILE A 73 0.62 -0.97 20.44
N PHE A 74 0.46 -1.55 19.30
CA PHE A 74 0.81 -0.96 18.04
C PHE A 74 -0.39 -0.93 17.10
N SER A 75 -0.65 0.20 16.45
CA SER A 75 -1.74 0.34 15.48
C SER A 75 -1.24 1.07 14.23
N GLY A 76 -1.74 0.69 13.07
CA GLY A 76 -1.47 1.35 11.81
C GLY A 76 -2.43 0.90 10.71
N PRO A 77 -2.46 1.61 9.58
CA PRO A 77 -3.32 1.26 8.47
C PRO A 77 -2.85 -0.01 7.76
N ASN A 78 -3.81 -0.82 7.30
CA ASN A 78 -3.56 -1.91 6.35
C ASN A 78 -3.64 -1.39 4.89
N GLU A 79 -3.54 -2.29 3.91
CA GLU A 79 -3.62 -1.97 2.48
C GLU A 79 -4.95 -1.31 2.05
N ASN A 80 -6.01 -1.48 2.82
CA ASN A 80 -7.32 -0.89 2.59
C ASN A 80 -7.57 0.40 3.40
N SER A 81 -6.53 0.95 4.05
CA SER A 81 -6.62 2.10 4.96
C SER A 81 -7.48 1.82 6.21
N GLU A 82 -7.67 0.56 6.58
CA GLU A 82 -8.32 0.17 7.82
C GLU A 82 -7.28 0.08 8.93
N ILE A 83 -7.59 0.61 10.10
CA ILE A 83 -6.65 0.55 11.23
C ILE A 83 -6.64 -0.84 11.86
N VAL A 84 -5.50 -1.48 11.80
CA VAL A 84 -5.21 -2.74 12.49
C VAL A 84 -4.50 -2.42 13.80
N THR A 85 -4.97 -3.02 14.89
CA THR A 85 -4.37 -2.85 16.22
C THR A 85 -3.81 -4.19 16.71
N LEU A 86 -2.52 -4.18 17.03
CA LEU A 86 -1.83 -5.32 17.61
C LEU A 86 -1.83 -5.17 19.13
N GLU A 87 -2.74 -5.86 19.75
CA GLU A 87 -2.89 -5.91 21.20
C GLU A 87 -2.86 -7.36 21.70
N LYS A 88 -2.82 -7.53 23.01
CA LYS A 88 -2.84 -8.84 23.65
C LYS A 88 -4.25 -9.42 23.61
N ASP A 89 -4.48 -10.40 22.76
CA ASP A 89 -5.76 -11.08 22.55
C ASP A 89 -5.73 -12.59 22.85
N GLY A 90 -4.58 -13.10 23.28
CA GLY A 90 -4.37 -14.51 23.56
C GLY A 90 -3.68 -15.28 22.44
N ASN A 91 -3.54 -14.70 21.25
CA ASN A 91 -2.74 -15.27 20.16
C ASN A 91 -1.29 -14.79 20.23
N ALA A 92 -0.37 -15.64 19.81
CA ALA A 92 1.01 -15.23 19.60
C ALA A 92 1.10 -14.44 18.28
N LYS A 93 1.88 -13.36 18.28
CA LYS A 93 2.08 -12.53 17.08
C LYS A 93 3.54 -12.57 16.64
N VAL A 94 3.75 -12.87 15.38
CA VAL A 94 5.06 -12.80 14.71
C VAL A 94 5.07 -11.56 13.84
N LEU A 95 5.89 -10.58 14.20
CA LEU A 95 6.03 -9.34 13.46
C LEU A 95 7.26 -9.38 12.56
N LEU A 96 7.06 -9.18 11.28
CA LEU A 96 8.10 -9.09 10.26
C LEU A 96 8.25 -7.61 9.85
N PHE A 97 9.27 -6.95 10.37
CA PHE A 97 9.58 -5.58 9.96
C PHE A 97 10.30 -5.60 8.62
N LEU A 98 9.68 -5.00 7.62
CA LEU A 98 10.09 -5.08 6.22
C LEU A 98 10.27 -3.69 5.61
N ALA A 99 11.36 -3.51 4.87
CA ALA A 99 11.49 -2.38 3.95
C ALA A 99 11.43 -2.88 2.51
N HIS A 100 10.53 -2.35 1.71
CA HIS A 100 10.27 -2.81 0.33
C HIS A 100 11.51 -2.79 -0.59
N TRP A 101 12.47 -1.92 -0.28
CA TRP A 101 13.74 -1.78 -1.01
C TRP A 101 14.89 -2.60 -0.42
N CYS A 102 14.69 -3.26 0.72
CA CYS A 102 15.71 -4.06 1.39
C CYS A 102 15.91 -5.40 0.65
N GLY A 103 17.09 -5.63 0.12
CA GLY A 103 17.38 -6.86 -0.63
C GLY A 103 17.31 -8.16 0.19
N PHE A 104 17.40 -8.11 1.51
CA PHE A 104 17.15 -9.24 2.40
C PHE A 104 15.65 -9.50 2.52
N CYS A 105 14.83 -8.46 2.73
CA CYS A 105 13.38 -8.58 2.82
C CYS A 105 12.79 -9.14 1.52
N GLN A 106 13.31 -8.70 0.35
CA GLN A 106 12.88 -9.19 -0.97
C GLN A 106 13.16 -10.69 -1.19
N LYS A 107 14.11 -11.25 -0.46
CA LYS A 107 14.39 -12.69 -0.48
C LYS A 107 13.61 -13.46 0.56
N GLU A 108 13.36 -12.84 1.70
CA GLU A 108 12.70 -13.48 2.84
C GLU A 108 11.20 -13.62 2.64
N VAL A 109 10.55 -12.59 2.11
CA VAL A 109 9.08 -12.57 1.92
C VAL A 109 8.57 -13.75 1.08
N PRO A 110 9.11 -14.05 -0.12
CA PRO A 110 8.65 -15.21 -0.88
C PRO A 110 8.93 -16.55 -0.19
N VAL A 111 10.03 -16.68 0.58
CA VAL A 111 10.34 -17.89 1.35
C VAL A 111 9.34 -18.09 2.48
N MET A 112 8.99 -17.02 3.19
CA MET A 112 7.97 -17.06 4.25
C MET A 112 6.60 -17.39 3.67
N GLN A 113 6.23 -16.80 2.52
CA GLN A 113 4.98 -17.09 1.86
C GLN A 113 4.91 -18.55 1.41
N GLU A 114 5.96 -19.09 0.80
CA GLU A 114 6.02 -20.50 0.43
C GLU A 114 5.83 -21.41 1.65
N TYR A 115 6.46 -21.06 2.79
CA TYR A 115 6.25 -21.81 4.03
C TYR A 115 4.81 -21.75 4.51
N ILE A 116 4.19 -20.58 4.49
CA ILE A 116 2.77 -20.39 4.87
C ILE A 116 1.86 -21.21 3.98
N ASP A 117 2.10 -21.20 2.67
CA ASP A 117 1.29 -21.94 1.69
C ASP A 117 1.39 -23.47 1.87
N VAL A 118 2.56 -23.99 2.23
CA VAL A 118 2.82 -25.42 2.33
C VAL A 118 2.47 -25.98 3.71
N VAL A 119 2.83 -25.25 4.76
CA VAL A 119 2.72 -25.70 6.15
C VAL A 119 1.50 -25.10 6.86
N GLY A 120 1.10 -23.90 6.47
CA GLY A 120 0.07 -23.10 7.13
C GLY A 120 0.61 -22.35 8.34
N VAL A 121 -0.21 -21.41 8.83
CA VAL A 121 0.04 -20.70 10.09
C VAL A 121 -0.46 -21.56 11.26
N PRO A 122 0.35 -21.83 12.29
CA PRO A 122 -0.08 -22.61 13.45
C PRO A 122 -1.28 -21.98 14.16
N GLN A 123 -2.16 -22.82 14.71
CA GLN A 123 -3.31 -22.32 15.47
C GLN A 123 -2.88 -21.45 16.65
N GLY A 124 -3.50 -20.28 16.80
CA GLY A 124 -3.18 -19.31 17.85
C GLY A 124 -1.91 -18.49 17.57
N VAL A 125 -1.44 -18.51 16.33
CA VAL A 125 -0.35 -17.64 15.84
C VAL A 125 -0.89 -16.75 14.73
N GLU A 126 -0.49 -15.50 14.72
CA GLU A 126 -0.73 -14.54 13.65
C GLU A 126 0.62 -14.05 13.12
N ILE A 127 0.76 -13.97 11.81
CA ILE A 127 1.95 -13.42 11.14
C ILE A 127 1.55 -12.08 10.54
N ILE A 128 2.32 -11.04 10.85
CA ILE A 128 2.02 -9.67 10.43
C ILE A 128 3.26 -9.05 9.77
N ALA A 129 3.11 -8.59 8.54
CA ALA A 129 4.13 -7.78 7.88
C ALA A 129 3.96 -6.32 8.29
N VAL A 130 5.00 -5.73 8.85
CA VAL A 130 5.06 -4.30 9.17
C VAL A 130 5.98 -3.63 8.18
N ALA A 131 5.41 -2.94 7.19
CA ALA A 131 6.16 -2.19 6.20
C ALA A 131 6.64 -0.88 6.82
N THR A 132 7.93 -0.77 7.07
CA THR A 132 8.59 0.40 7.66
C THR A 132 9.66 0.98 6.74
N SER A 133 10.24 2.13 7.11
CA SER A 133 11.27 2.83 6.32
C SER A 133 10.84 3.03 4.86
N ILE A 134 9.59 3.41 4.65
CA ILE A 134 9.00 3.56 3.33
C ILE A 134 9.65 4.74 2.60
N ASP A 135 10.17 4.51 1.40
CA ASP A 135 10.86 5.51 0.57
C ASP A 135 10.36 5.45 -0.88
N ARG A 136 9.66 6.50 -1.31
CA ARG A 136 9.07 6.63 -2.65
C ARG A 136 10.10 6.58 -3.79
N SER A 137 11.36 6.89 -3.49
CA SER A 137 12.45 6.92 -4.48
C SER A 137 13.10 5.57 -4.72
N ARG A 138 12.73 4.56 -3.96
CA ARG A 138 13.36 3.23 -3.98
C ARG A 138 12.51 2.21 -4.73
N ASP A 139 13.17 1.12 -5.11
CA ASP A 139 12.53 0.01 -5.81
C ASP A 139 11.39 -0.61 -4.99
N ASN A 140 10.42 -1.20 -5.68
CA ASN A 140 9.25 -1.86 -5.08
C ASN A 140 8.33 -0.94 -4.26
N TYR A 141 8.35 0.36 -4.56
CA TYR A 141 7.33 1.27 -4.05
C TYR A 141 6.06 1.18 -4.92
N PRO A 142 4.86 1.22 -4.33
CA PRO A 142 4.57 1.20 -2.91
C PRO A 142 4.70 -0.22 -2.30
N PRO A 143 4.90 -0.33 -0.98
CA PRO A 143 5.09 -1.63 -0.32
C PRO A 143 3.96 -2.63 -0.52
N HIS A 144 2.69 -2.18 -0.57
CA HIS A 144 1.54 -3.08 -0.75
C HIS A 144 1.55 -3.76 -2.12
N ASP A 145 1.87 -3.03 -3.22
CA ASP A 145 2.00 -3.62 -4.55
C ASP A 145 3.13 -4.64 -4.62
N TRP A 146 4.20 -4.40 -3.88
CA TRP A 146 5.29 -5.36 -3.78
C TRP A 146 4.86 -6.62 -3.04
N LEU A 147 4.26 -6.50 -1.85
CA LEU A 147 3.78 -7.65 -1.07
C LEU A 147 2.72 -8.44 -1.84
N GLU A 148 1.81 -7.79 -2.56
CA GLU A 148 0.84 -8.45 -3.45
C GLU A 148 1.54 -9.25 -4.55
N ARG A 149 2.56 -8.69 -5.21
CA ARG A 149 3.34 -9.42 -6.24
C ARG A 149 4.09 -10.64 -5.70
N GLU A 150 4.55 -10.57 -4.46
CA GLU A 150 5.17 -11.71 -3.77
C GLU A 150 4.13 -12.72 -3.24
N GLY A 151 2.84 -12.43 -3.40
CA GLY A 151 1.74 -13.29 -2.98
C GLY A 151 1.46 -13.26 -1.49
N TRP A 152 1.94 -12.24 -0.75
CA TRP A 152 1.75 -12.15 0.71
C TRP A 152 0.27 -12.19 1.08
N SER A 153 -0.11 -13.18 1.90
CA SER A 153 -1.50 -13.49 2.24
C SER A 153 -1.90 -13.09 3.67
N GLU A 154 -0.92 -12.75 4.50
CA GLU A 154 -1.15 -12.45 5.91
C GLU A 154 -1.36 -10.94 6.14
N THR A 155 -1.76 -10.57 7.35
CA THR A 155 -2.00 -9.18 7.73
C THR A 155 -0.81 -8.28 7.43
N GLN A 156 -1.10 -7.07 6.93
CA GLN A 156 -0.13 -6.04 6.63
C GLN A 156 -0.44 -4.79 7.43
N ILE A 157 0.59 -4.09 7.88
CA ILE A 157 0.50 -2.77 8.52
C ILE A 157 1.58 -1.88 7.91
N TYR A 158 1.24 -0.62 7.68
CA TYR A 158 2.12 0.35 7.04
C TYR A 158 2.49 1.46 8.01
N ASP A 159 3.79 1.57 8.28
CA ASP A 159 4.37 2.65 9.09
C ASP A 159 4.53 3.91 8.21
N THR A 160 3.41 4.60 7.99
CA THR A 160 3.33 5.76 7.09
C THR A 160 4.04 6.99 7.65
N ASP A 161 4.13 7.08 8.98
CA ASP A 161 4.67 8.23 9.70
C ASP A 161 6.12 8.04 10.12
N ARG A 162 6.67 6.83 9.92
CA ARG A 162 8.02 6.43 10.34
C ARG A 162 8.24 6.46 11.85
N ASP A 163 7.21 6.15 12.62
CA ASP A 163 7.26 6.17 14.08
C ASP A 163 7.85 4.88 14.67
N ILE A 164 8.07 3.85 13.83
CA ILE A 164 8.48 2.50 14.26
C ILE A 164 9.90 2.17 13.84
N GLY A 165 10.50 2.89 12.88
CA GLY A 165 11.77 2.54 12.26
C GLY A 165 12.89 3.51 12.48
#